data_8da1cc2af7a6b9bef94e4c932fa845c2
#
_entry.id   8da1cc2af7a6b9bef94e4c932fa845c2
#
_cell.length_a   1.000
_cell.length_b   1.000
_cell.length_c   1.000
_cell.angle_alpha   90.00
_cell.angle_beta   90.00
_cell.angle_gamma   90.00
#
_symmetry.space_group_name_H-M   'P 1'
#
loop_
_entity.id
_entity.type
_entity.pdbx_description
1 polymer ?
#
loop_
_entity_poly.entity_id
_entity_poly.type
_entity_poly.pdbx_seq_one_letter_code
_entity_poly.pdbx_strand_id
1 'polypeptide(L)'
;VSAAPSAPSAVASQPPPMNMNVGLQFFLILDMMVRLHLWGMALAITCTVFSRFGLWKSLPLQGASFGDAWQWAMTISNWIILFNMVYVVELIVLRLLIPTPRTGVYPTNRPLKMTDPRARQLVYACFLGVLTKARYEAPFPAFLVYHFSAIPPLRWLYVPLFGPKTQSTNVTDPLCLDPSYVEIGKNVVIGSNATLAGHIQVPDMVAIRKTVIEDDVLVGANSIVFGGAHIKKGAIVAAGSIVAPYTVIGPNEYWSGVPAVKIRNWRESPA
;
A
#
# COMPACT_ATOMS: atom_id res chain seq x y z
N VAL A 1 -28.26 56.68 -26.58
CA VAL A 1 -28.26 55.34 -27.22
C VAL A 1 -27.59 54.43 -26.26
N SER A 2 -28.39 53.67 -25.47
CA SER A 2 -27.93 52.68 -24.49
C SER A 2 -27.68 51.39 -25.24
N ALA A 3 -26.45 50.87 -25.16
CA ALA A 3 -26.10 49.57 -25.69
C ALA A 3 -26.69 48.45 -24.80
N ALA A 4 -27.40 47.51 -25.40
CA ALA A 4 -27.95 46.33 -24.72
C ALA A 4 -26.81 45.43 -24.20
N PRO A 5 -26.97 44.79 -23.01
CA PRO A 5 -25.98 43.83 -22.50
C PRO A 5 -25.92 42.58 -23.40
N SER A 6 -24.71 42.21 -23.78
CA SER A 6 -24.43 40.98 -24.53
C SER A 6 -24.90 39.74 -23.76
N ALA A 7 -25.58 38.83 -24.47
CA ALA A 7 -26.04 37.56 -23.93
C ALA A 7 -24.89 36.74 -23.31
N PRO A 8 -25.11 36.04 -22.16
CA PRO A 8 -24.09 35.21 -21.56
C PRO A 8 -23.71 34.09 -22.52
N SER A 9 -22.42 33.96 -22.77
CA SER A 9 -21.83 32.87 -23.54
C SER A 9 -22.33 31.53 -23.02
N ALA A 10 -22.79 30.66 -23.91
CA ALA A 10 -23.25 29.32 -23.59
C ALA A 10 -22.20 28.59 -22.74
N VAL A 11 -22.56 28.34 -21.49
CA VAL A 11 -21.79 27.46 -20.64
C VAL A 11 -21.73 26.11 -21.31
N ALA A 12 -20.54 25.72 -21.78
CA ALA A 12 -20.33 24.42 -22.38
C ALA A 12 -20.84 23.38 -21.36
N SER A 13 -21.83 22.58 -21.80
CA SER A 13 -22.41 21.54 -20.97
C SER A 13 -21.31 20.62 -20.50
N GLN A 14 -21.07 20.56 -19.20
CA GLN A 14 -20.12 19.62 -18.62
C GLN A 14 -20.57 18.20 -19.02
N PRO A 15 -19.66 17.34 -19.46
CA PRO A 15 -20.01 15.96 -19.74
C PRO A 15 -20.61 15.34 -18.48
N PRO A 16 -21.59 14.43 -18.62
CA PRO A 16 -22.21 13.78 -17.48
C PRO A 16 -21.12 13.11 -16.62
N PRO A 17 -21.23 13.18 -15.29
CA PRO A 17 -20.25 12.54 -14.40
C PRO A 17 -20.16 11.05 -14.74
N MET A 18 -18.94 10.53 -14.83
CA MET A 18 -18.72 9.10 -15.02
C MET A 18 -19.47 8.36 -13.91
N ASN A 19 -20.23 7.32 -14.28
CA ASN A 19 -20.93 6.51 -13.29
C ASN A 19 -19.86 5.76 -12.46
N MET A 20 -19.41 6.39 -11.38
CA MET A 20 -18.37 5.85 -10.47
C MET A 20 -18.69 4.44 -9.98
N ASN A 21 -19.98 4.07 -9.94
CA ASN A 21 -20.41 2.75 -9.52
C ASN A 21 -19.90 1.64 -10.45
N VAL A 22 -19.88 1.86 -11.77
CA VAL A 22 -19.39 0.84 -12.72
C VAL A 22 -17.89 0.64 -12.61
N GLY A 23 -17.12 1.71 -12.50
CA GLY A 23 -15.68 1.63 -12.32
C GLY A 23 -15.29 0.95 -11.00
N LEU A 24 -15.98 1.27 -9.91
CA LEU A 24 -15.77 0.66 -8.60
C LEU A 24 -16.16 -0.82 -8.61
N GLN A 25 -17.27 -1.18 -9.21
CA GLN A 25 -17.70 -2.59 -9.34
C GLN A 25 -16.69 -3.42 -10.14
N PHE A 26 -16.20 -2.89 -11.25
CA PHE A 26 -15.15 -3.55 -12.03
C PHE A 26 -13.87 -3.75 -11.19
N PHE A 27 -13.45 -2.72 -10.45
CA PHE A 27 -12.28 -2.82 -9.58
C PHE A 27 -12.46 -3.88 -8.49
N LEU A 28 -13.62 -3.95 -7.85
CA LEU A 28 -13.91 -4.95 -6.81
C LEU A 28 -13.93 -6.38 -7.36
N ILE A 29 -14.50 -6.58 -8.56
CA ILE A 29 -14.48 -7.89 -9.22
C ILE A 29 -13.04 -8.30 -9.57
N LEU A 30 -12.27 -7.38 -10.13
CA LEU A 30 -10.86 -7.62 -10.44
C LEU A 30 -10.05 -7.96 -9.18
N ASP A 31 -10.23 -7.22 -8.09
CA ASP A 31 -9.59 -7.46 -6.80
C ASP A 31 -9.92 -8.87 -6.29
N MET A 32 -11.18 -9.24 -6.29
CA MET A 32 -11.62 -10.57 -5.89
C MET A 32 -11.00 -11.67 -6.77
N MET A 33 -11.03 -11.52 -8.09
CA MET A 33 -10.48 -12.51 -9.01
C MET A 33 -8.98 -12.71 -8.80
N VAL A 34 -8.21 -11.61 -8.73
CA VAL A 34 -6.76 -11.68 -8.52
C VAL A 34 -6.43 -12.38 -7.21
N ARG A 35 -7.12 -12.06 -6.13
CA ARG A 35 -6.89 -12.70 -4.82
C ARG A 35 -7.20 -14.18 -4.81
N LEU A 36 -8.36 -14.56 -5.35
CA LEU A 36 -8.73 -15.97 -5.43
C LEU A 36 -7.71 -16.80 -6.21
N HIS A 37 -7.17 -16.24 -7.31
CA HIS A 37 -6.11 -16.93 -8.06
C HIS A 37 -4.82 -17.04 -7.27
N LEU A 38 -4.38 -15.97 -6.60
CA LEU A 38 -3.19 -16.00 -5.75
C LEU A 38 -3.34 -17.01 -4.61
N TRP A 39 -4.48 -17.00 -3.93
CA TRP A 39 -4.74 -17.97 -2.86
C TRP A 39 -4.77 -19.41 -3.38
N GLY A 40 -5.42 -19.62 -4.53
CA GLY A 40 -5.48 -20.93 -5.17
C GLY A 40 -4.11 -21.46 -5.57
N MET A 41 -3.26 -20.63 -6.16
CA MET A 41 -1.89 -20.98 -6.55
C MET A 41 -1.02 -21.28 -5.33
N ALA A 42 -1.01 -20.40 -4.33
CA ALA A 42 -0.25 -20.62 -3.09
C ALA A 42 -0.70 -21.91 -2.37
N LEU A 43 -2.01 -22.17 -2.34
CA LEU A 43 -2.59 -23.39 -1.78
C LEU A 43 -2.10 -24.62 -2.55
N ALA A 44 -2.22 -24.62 -3.87
CA ALA A 44 -1.82 -25.73 -4.73
C ALA A 44 -0.33 -26.05 -4.59
N ILE A 45 0.53 -25.03 -4.64
CA ILE A 45 1.98 -25.20 -4.48
C ILE A 45 2.31 -25.76 -3.09
N THR A 46 1.74 -25.17 -2.03
CA THR A 46 2.00 -25.61 -0.65
C THR A 46 1.56 -27.04 -0.42
N CYS A 47 0.36 -27.40 -0.86
CA CYS A 47 -0.15 -28.78 -0.75
C CYS A 47 0.71 -29.77 -1.55
N THR A 48 1.15 -29.38 -2.74
CA THR A 48 2.04 -30.21 -3.56
C THR A 48 3.39 -30.46 -2.88
N VAL A 49 4.01 -29.42 -2.32
CA VAL A 49 5.25 -29.54 -1.54
C VAL A 49 5.07 -30.47 -0.35
N PHE A 50 4.03 -30.26 0.45
CA PHE A 50 3.75 -31.09 1.62
C PHE A 50 3.51 -32.55 1.24
N SER A 51 2.77 -32.81 0.16
CA SER A 51 2.52 -34.17 -0.32
C SER A 51 3.79 -34.81 -0.88
N ARG A 52 4.57 -34.07 -1.67
CA ARG A 52 5.80 -34.59 -2.32
C ARG A 52 6.85 -34.97 -1.30
N PHE A 53 6.99 -34.24 -0.22
CA PHE A 53 7.98 -34.50 0.84
C PHE A 53 7.42 -35.31 2.01
N GLY A 54 6.20 -35.81 1.93
CA GLY A 54 5.59 -36.62 2.98
C GLY A 54 5.44 -35.89 4.32
N LEU A 55 5.21 -34.57 4.27
CA LEU A 55 5.12 -33.72 5.46
C LEU A 55 3.76 -33.79 6.16
N TRP A 56 2.76 -34.36 5.48
CA TRP A 56 1.45 -34.63 6.11
C TRP A 56 1.57 -35.75 7.14
N LYS A 57 1.08 -35.51 8.35
CA LYS A 57 0.96 -36.52 9.38
C LYS A 57 -0.49 -37.02 9.45
N SER A 58 -0.68 -38.32 9.64
CA SER A 58 -2.01 -38.87 9.92
C SER A 58 -2.48 -38.42 11.30
N LEU A 59 -3.69 -37.87 11.39
CA LEU A 59 -4.30 -37.53 12.68
C LEU A 59 -4.93 -38.80 13.26
N PRO A 60 -4.48 -39.30 14.40
CA PRO A 60 -5.21 -40.36 15.07
C PRO A 60 -6.54 -39.77 15.59
N LEU A 61 -7.65 -40.24 15.02
CA LEU A 61 -9.00 -39.76 15.40
C LEU A 61 -9.44 -40.23 16.79
N GLN A 62 -8.76 -41.25 17.31
CA GLN A 62 -9.03 -41.78 18.65
C GLN A 62 -7.73 -42.08 19.40
N GLY A 63 -7.65 -41.69 20.68
CA GLY A 63 -6.53 -41.99 21.54
C GLY A 63 -5.27 -41.14 21.26
N ALA A 64 -5.42 -39.93 20.69
CA ALA A 64 -4.30 -39.04 20.43
C ALA A 64 -3.55 -38.66 21.70
N SER A 65 -2.25 -38.89 21.74
CA SER A 65 -1.37 -38.42 22.81
C SER A 65 -1.06 -36.93 22.69
N PHE A 66 -0.50 -36.31 23.72
CA PHE A 66 0.02 -34.94 23.63
C PHE A 66 1.09 -34.80 22.53
N GLY A 67 1.93 -35.83 22.33
CA GLY A 67 2.93 -35.86 21.28
C GLY A 67 2.31 -35.79 19.87
N ASP A 68 1.20 -36.49 19.63
CA ASP A 68 0.49 -36.43 18.35
C ASP A 68 -0.11 -35.04 18.12
N ALA A 69 -0.75 -34.47 19.14
CA ALA A 69 -1.29 -33.11 19.08
C ALA A 69 -0.21 -32.05 18.76
N TRP A 70 0.97 -32.20 19.40
CA TRP A 70 2.13 -31.35 19.13
C TRP A 70 2.64 -31.48 17.69
N GLN A 71 2.78 -32.70 17.18
CA GLN A 71 3.20 -32.93 15.79
C GLN A 71 2.23 -32.31 14.79
N TRP A 72 0.94 -32.41 15.06
CA TRP A 72 -0.07 -31.78 14.22
C TRP A 72 -0.01 -30.26 14.26
N ALA A 73 0.11 -29.68 15.44
CA ALA A 73 0.27 -28.24 15.61
C ALA A 73 1.48 -27.72 14.82
N MET A 74 2.62 -28.41 14.90
CA MET A 74 3.82 -28.05 14.13
C MET A 74 3.63 -28.25 12.63
N THR A 75 2.93 -29.30 12.18
CA THR A 75 2.66 -29.53 10.77
C THR A 75 1.78 -28.41 10.18
N ILE A 76 0.70 -28.03 10.90
CA ILE A 76 -0.17 -26.94 10.48
C ILE A 76 0.58 -25.61 10.49
N SER A 77 1.38 -25.33 11.52
CA SER A 77 2.18 -24.10 11.60
C SER A 77 3.17 -23.99 10.43
N ASN A 78 3.88 -25.05 10.13
CA ASN A 78 4.82 -25.10 8.99
C ASN A 78 4.10 -24.93 7.65
N TRP A 79 2.92 -25.52 7.51
CA TRP A 79 2.09 -25.35 6.33
C TRP A 79 1.65 -23.89 6.14
N ILE A 80 1.19 -23.23 7.22
CA ILE A 80 0.81 -21.82 7.20
C ILE A 80 2.01 -20.93 6.84
N ILE A 81 3.19 -21.21 7.40
CA ILE A 81 4.43 -20.46 7.09
C ILE A 81 4.77 -20.62 5.62
N LEU A 82 4.81 -21.85 5.10
CA LEU A 82 5.14 -22.11 3.69
C LEU A 82 4.12 -21.45 2.75
N PHE A 83 2.83 -21.56 3.07
CA PHE A 83 1.77 -20.91 2.29
C PHE A 83 2.01 -19.41 2.18
N ASN A 84 2.28 -18.73 3.30
CA ASN A 84 2.51 -17.28 3.28
C ASN A 84 3.81 -16.92 2.55
N MET A 85 4.86 -17.73 2.65
CA MET A 85 6.08 -17.53 1.86
C MET A 85 5.82 -17.62 0.35
N VAL A 86 5.10 -18.66 -0.09
CA VAL A 86 4.71 -18.81 -1.51
C VAL A 86 3.87 -17.63 -1.96
N TYR A 87 2.87 -17.26 -1.17
CA TYR A 87 1.99 -16.13 -1.45
C TYR A 87 2.76 -14.80 -1.60
N VAL A 88 3.72 -14.54 -0.72
CA VAL A 88 4.58 -13.33 -0.82
C VAL A 88 5.44 -13.38 -2.09
N VAL A 89 5.99 -14.53 -2.44
CA VAL A 89 6.77 -14.68 -3.67
C VAL A 89 5.91 -14.43 -4.91
N GLU A 90 4.69 -14.92 -4.95
CA GLU A 90 3.73 -14.65 -6.03
C GLU A 90 3.43 -13.15 -6.17
N LEU A 91 3.17 -12.46 -5.05
CA LEU A 91 2.97 -11.01 -5.05
C LEU A 91 4.19 -10.26 -5.60
N ILE A 92 5.40 -10.67 -5.22
CA ILE A 92 6.65 -10.08 -5.72
C ILE A 92 6.77 -10.29 -7.22
N VAL A 93 6.57 -11.51 -7.70
CA VAL A 93 6.65 -11.83 -9.14
C VAL A 93 5.67 -10.98 -9.93
N LEU A 94 4.40 -10.91 -9.50
CA LEU A 94 3.40 -10.06 -10.16
C LEU A 94 3.77 -8.59 -10.09
N ARG A 95 4.26 -8.12 -8.94
CA ARG A 95 4.71 -6.73 -8.80
C ARG A 95 5.82 -6.37 -9.78
N LEU A 96 6.75 -7.29 -10.03
CA LEU A 96 7.85 -7.08 -10.98
C LEU A 96 7.39 -7.10 -12.43
N LEU A 97 6.32 -7.84 -12.74
CA LEU A 97 5.75 -7.92 -14.09
C LEU A 97 4.89 -6.70 -14.45
N ILE A 98 4.32 -6.00 -13.47
CA ILE A 98 3.46 -4.84 -13.71
C ILE A 98 4.31 -3.57 -13.75
N PRO A 99 4.30 -2.83 -14.86
CA PRO A 99 5.03 -1.57 -14.95
C PRO A 99 4.52 -0.56 -13.91
N THR A 100 5.45 0.16 -13.30
CA THR A 100 5.09 1.26 -12.39
C THR A 100 4.51 2.43 -13.20
N PRO A 101 3.27 2.87 -12.93
CA PRO A 101 2.67 4.00 -13.61
C PRO A 101 3.51 5.27 -13.42
N ARG A 102 3.44 6.17 -14.38
CA ARG A 102 4.13 7.46 -14.29
C ARG A 102 3.40 8.37 -13.31
N THR A 103 4.15 9.22 -12.63
CA THR A 103 3.56 10.33 -11.88
C THR A 103 2.82 11.26 -12.85
N GLY A 104 1.65 11.74 -12.48
CA GLY A 104 0.84 12.56 -13.35
C GLY A 104 -0.57 12.76 -12.80
N VAL A 105 -1.40 13.43 -13.59
CA VAL A 105 -2.83 13.61 -13.33
C VAL A 105 -3.62 12.81 -14.37
N TYR A 106 -4.52 11.99 -13.89
CA TYR A 106 -5.31 11.08 -14.71
C TYR A 106 -6.80 11.39 -14.51
N PRO A 107 -7.49 11.86 -15.55
CA PRO A 107 -8.92 12.18 -15.45
C PRO A 107 -9.74 10.91 -15.24
N THR A 108 -10.71 10.99 -14.33
CA THR A 108 -11.67 9.91 -14.05
C THR A 108 -13.10 10.28 -14.43
N ASN A 109 -13.35 11.54 -14.77
CA ASN A 109 -14.66 12.05 -15.15
C ASN A 109 -15.09 11.74 -16.59
N ARG A 110 -14.21 11.14 -17.40
CA ARG A 110 -14.50 10.74 -18.78
C ARG A 110 -13.86 9.39 -19.09
N PRO A 111 -14.53 8.54 -19.89
CA PRO A 111 -13.94 7.29 -20.33
C PRO A 111 -12.71 7.58 -21.18
N LEU A 112 -11.59 6.99 -20.83
CA LEU A 112 -10.38 7.03 -21.66
C LEU A 112 -10.43 5.87 -22.65
N LYS A 113 -10.15 6.16 -23.93
CA LYS A 113 -9.98 5.11 -24.93
C LYS A 113 -8.74 4.27 -24.56
N MET A 114 -8.78 2.97 -24.79
CA MET A 114 -7.63 2.07 -24.50
C MET A 114 -6.38 2.44 -25.31
N THR A 115 -6.55 3.19 -26.39
CA THR A 115 -5.44 3.77 -27.17
C THR A 115 -4.78 4.98 -26.50
N ASP A 116 -5.46 5.61 -25.50
CA ASP A 116 -4.86 6.70 -24.72
C ASP A 116 -3.80 6.13 -23.78
N PRO A 117 -2.55 6.63 -23.84
CA PRO A 117 -1.50 6.20 -22.92
C PRO A 117 -1.86 6.35 -21.43
N ARG A 118 -2.72 7.32 -21.09
CA ARG A 118 -3.20 7.56 -19.73
C ARG A 118 -4.11 6.44 -19.24
N ALA A 119 -4.92 5.84 -20.12
CA ALA A 119 -5.74 4.69 -19.76
C ALA A 119 -4.90 3.52 -19.28
N ARG A 120 -3.80 3.21 -19.98
CA ARG A 120 -2.87 2.16 -19.56
C ARG A 120 -2.22 2.45 -18.20
N GLN A 121 -1.87 3.71 -17.94
CA GLN A 121 -1.31 4.10 -16.66
C GLN A 121 -2.31 3.90 -15.51
N LEU A 122 -3.58 4.24 -15.72
CA LEU A 122 -4.64 3.97 -14.75
C LEU A 122 -4.84 2.48 -14.49
N VAL A 123 -4.84 1.67 -15.56
CA VAL A 123 -4.94 0.20 -15.43
C VAL A 123 -3.78 -0.35 -14.58
N TYR A 124 -2.54 0.07 -14.85
CA TYR A 124 -1.40 -0.34 -14.03
C TYR A 124 -1.53 0.13 -12.58
N ALA A 125 -2.01 1.36 -12.34
CA ALA A 125 -2.25 1.86 -11.00
C ALA A 125 -3.30 1.03 -10.25
N CYS A 126 -4.40 0.65 -10.92
CA CYS A 126 -5.41 -0.24 -10.36
C CYS A 126 -4.84 -1.61 -10.00
N PHE A 127 -4.07 -2.24 -10.89
CA PHE A 127 -3.44 -3.53 -10.59
C PHE A 127 -2.46 -3.43 -9.42
N LEU A 128 -1.63 -2.39 -9.37
CA LEU A 128 -0.72 -2.20 -8.23
C LEU A 128 -1.48 -1.95 -6.93
N GLY A 129 -2.60 -1.21 -6.98
CA GLY A 129 -3.49 -1.03 -5.83
C GLY A 129 -4.06 -2.36 -5.33
N VAL A 130 -4.51 -3.24 -6.24
CA VAL A 130 -4.99 -4.59 -5.92
C VAL A 130 -3.88 -5.42 -5.24
N LEU A 131 -2.67 -5.45 -5.80
CA LEU A 131 -1.55 -6.18 -5.21
C LEU A 131 -1.15 -5.64 -3.84
N THR A 132 -1.15 -4.32 -3.68
CA THR A 132 -0.85 -3.69 -2.39
C THR A 132 -1.89 -4.08 -1.35
N LYS A 133 -3.17 -4.06 -1.73
CA LYS A 133 -4.26 -4.46 -0.86
C LYS A 133 -4.20 -5.96 -0.52
N ALA A 134 -3.92 -6.81 -1.52
CA ALA A 134 -3.75 -8.26 -1.33
C ALA A 134 -2.64 -8.59 -0.30
N ARG A 135 -1.61 -7.76 -0.20
CA ARG A 135 -0.54 -7.89 0.79
C ARG A 135 -1.06 -7.78 2.24
N TYR A 136 -2.00 -6.86 2.49
CA TYR A 136 -2.55 -6.65 3.84
C TYR A 136 -3.68 -7.61 4.19
N GLU A 137 -4.32 -8.16 3.19
CA GLU A 137 -5.48 -9.05 3.33
C GLU A 137 -5.12 -10.49 2.96
N ALA A 138 -3.92 -10.93 3.36
CA ALA A 138 -3.51 -12.33 3.21
C ALA A 138 -4.53 -13.25 3.94
N PRO A 139 -4.83 -14.44 3.38
CA PRO A 139 -5.88 -15.32 3.91
C PRO A 139 -5.55 -15.93 5.27
N PHE A 140 -4.27 -15.95 5.65
CA PHE A 140 -3.79 -16.35 6.97
C PHE A 140 -3.21 -15.14 7.70
N PRO A 141 -2.99 -15.22 9.02
CA PRO A 141 -2.78 -14.03 9.83
C PRO A 141 -1.86 -13.02 9.16
N ALA A 142 -2.40 -11.88 8.78
CA ALA A 142 -1.67 -10.84 8.06
C ALA A 142 -0.39 -10.40 8.81
N PHE A 143 -0.36 -10.59 10.14
CA PHE A 143 0.81 -10.34 10.95
C PHE A 143 2.03 -11.18 10.53
N LEU A 144 1.85 -12.39 9.98
CA LEU A 144 2.98 -13.19 9.50
C LEU A 144 3.68 -12.54 8.32
N VAL A 145 2.91 -12.00 7.37
CA VAL A 145 3.47 -11.27 6.23
C VAL A 145 4.26 -10.05 6.72
N TYR A 146 3.77 -9.39 7.73
CA TYR A 146 4.45 -8.28 8.38
C TYR A 146 5.75 -8.71 9.08
N HIS A 147 5.71 -9.78 9.88
CA HIS A 147 6.89 -10.25 10.61
C HIS A 147 8.00 -10.73 9.66
N PHE A 148 7.67 -11.21 8.48
CA PHE A 148 8.66 -11.51 7.45
C PHE A 148 9.47 -10.27 7.03
N SER A 149 8.90 -9.07 7.13
CA SER A 149 9.63 -7.84 6.86
C SER A 149 10.69 -7.51 7.93
N ALA A 150 10.52 -8.01 9.15
CA ALA A 150 11.43 -7.78 10.27
C ALA A 150 12.59 -8.80 10.35
N ILE A 151 12.45 -9.98 9.71
CA ILE A 151 13.41 -11.06 9.81
C ILE A 151 14.34 -11.06 8.58
N PRO A 152 15.64 -10.73 8.71
CA PRO A 152 16.61 -11.00 7.65
C PRO A 152 16.79 -12.53 7.49
N PRO A 153 16.81 -13.12 6.32
CA PRO A 153 16.78 -12.58 4.95
C PRO A 153 15.37 -12.41 4.35
N LEU A 154 14.30 -12.78 5.05
CA LEU A 154 12.91 -12.71 4.55
C LEU A 154 12.53 -11.27 4.17
N ARG A 155 13.09 -10.31 4.87
CA ARG A 155 12.98 -8.88 4.52
C ARG A 155 13.35 -8.60 3.05
N TRP A 156 14.39 -9.24 2.52
CA TRP A 156 14.82 -9.02 1.14
C TRP A 156 13.77 -9.46 0.11
N LEU A 157 12.98 -10.47 0.46
CA LEU A 157 11.82 -10.87 -0.35
C LEU A 157 10.68 -9.86 -0.24
N TYR A 158 10.49 -9.26 0.93
CA TYR A 158 9.37 -8.38 1.20
C TYR A 158 9.58 -6.92 0.74
N VAL A 159 10.82 -6.42 0.84
CA VAL A 159 11.19 -5.04 0.46
C VAL A 159 10.73 -4.64 -0.95
N PRO A 160 10.81 -5.47 -1.99
CA PRO A 160 10.32 -5.11 -3.32
C PRO A 160 8.83 -4.77 -3.36
N LEU A 161 8.03 -5.25 -2.42
CA LEU A 161 6.60 -4.90 -2.30
C LEU A 161 6.38 -3.49 -1.79
N PHE A 162 7.39 -2.91 -1.10
CA PHE A 162 7.36 -1.51 -0.63
C PHE A 162 8.02 -0.54 -1.61
N GLY A 163 8.49 -1.04 -2.76
CA GLY A 163 9.19 -0.24 -3.76
C GLY A 163 10.71 -0.17 -3.57
N PRO A 164 11.44 0.25 -4.62
CA PRO A 164 12.89 0.10 -4.70
C PRO A 164 13.68 1.06 -3.79
N LYS A 165 13.04 1.99 -3.10
CA LYS A 165 13.73 3.08 -2.38
C LYS A 165 13.56 3.05 -0.86
N THR A 166 13.06 1.96 -0.31
CA THR A 166 12.93 1.80 1.14
C THR A 166 14.26 1.36 1.73
N GLN A 167 14.93 2.22 2.47
CA GLN A 167 16.20 1.93 3.14
C GLN A 167 16.05 1.78 4.66
N SER A 168 14.86 2.03 5.20
CA SER A 168 14.62 1.97 6.63
C SER A 168 14.50 0.54 7.16
N THR A 169 15.04 0.32 8.36
CA THR A 169 14.93 -0.93 9.10
C THR A 169 13.78 -0.94 10.12
N ASN A 170 13.25 0.22 10.47
CA ASN A 170 12.32 0.41 11.58
C ASN A 170 10.92 0.84 11.10
N VAL A 171 10.48 0.27 10.00
CA VAL A 171 9.13 0.49 9.48
C VAL A 171 8.21 -0.53 10.17
N THR A 172 7.48 -0.09 11.18
CA THR A 172 6.48 -0.91 11.86
C THR A 172 5.14 -0.72 11.16
N ASP A 173 4.78 -1.67 10.32
CA ASP A 173 3.45 -1.87 9.73
C ASP A 173 2.71 -0.60 9.26
N PRO A 174 3.29 0.20 8.38
CA PRO A 174 2.54 1.27 7.75
C PRO A 174 1.59 0.69 6.71
N LEU A 175 0.38 1.19 6.67
CA LEU A 175 -0.50 1.00 5.54
C LEU A 175 0.01 1.82 4.35
N CYS A 176 0.98 1.28 3.63
CA CYS A 176 1.51 1.93 2.44
C CYS A 176 0.64 1.60 1.23
N LEU A 177 -0.24 2.52 0.86
CA LEU A 177 -1.22 2.32 -0.22
C LEU A 177 -0.55 2.22 -1.59
N ASP A 178 0.51 3.00 -1.79
CA ASP A 178 1.22 3.09 -3.07
C ASP A 178 2.72 2.97 -2.88
N PRO A 179 3.25 1.80 -2.53
CA PRO A 179 4.66 1.65 -2.17
C PRO A 179 5.63 2.09 -3.28
N SER A 180 5.20 2.05 -4.54
CA SER A 180 6.01 2.49 -5.68
C SER A 180 6.26 4.00 -5.73
N TYR A 181 5.47 4.77 -5.00
CA TYR A 181 5.54 6.24 -4.97
C TYR A 181 5.92 6.80 -3.61
N VAL A 182 6.18 5.93 -2.65
CA VAL A 182 6.65 6.33 -1.32
C VAL A 182 8.14 6.03 -1.22
N GLU A 183 8.93 7.08 -1.05
CA GLU A 183 10.37 6.99 -0.87
C GLU A 183 10.67 7.18 0.63
N ILE A 184 11.34 6.20 1.23
CA ILE A 184 11.66 6.22 2.67
C ILE A 184 13.17 6.13 2.83
N GLY A 185 13.75 7.11 3.49
CA GLY A 185 15.18 7.22 3.79
C GLY A 185 15.67 6.25 4.87
N LYS A 186 16.89 6.52 5.36
CA LYS A 186 17.55 5.73 6.42
C LYS A 186 17.05 6.15 7.79
N ASN A 187 17.07 5.21 8.76
CA ASN A 187 16.71 5.46 10.17
C ASN A 187 15.31 6.08 10.37
N VAL A 188 14.41 5.90 9.40
CA VAL A 188 13.04 6.37 9.52
C VAL A 188 12.26 5.44 10.43
N VAL A 189 11.53 6.01 11.38
CA VAL A 189 10.60 5.28 12.24
C VAL A 189 9.18 5.63 11.79
N ILE A 190 8.41 4.61 11.44
CA ILE A 190 6.99 4.77 11.10
C ILE A 190 6.17 3.99 12.12
N GLY A 191 5.33 4.72 12.85
CA GLY A 191 4.49 4.15 13.89
C GLY A 191 3.39 3.24 13.34
N SER A 192 2.88 2.38 14.19
CA SER A 192 1.84 1.41 13.86
C SER A 192 0.60 2.10 13.26
N ASN A 193 -0.02 1.47 12.26
CA ASN A 193 -1.20 1.97 11.56
C ASN A 193 -1.02 3.35 10.88
N ALA A 194 0.20 3.84 10.70
CA ALA A 194 0.41 5.03 9.90
C ALA A 194 0.08 4.73 8.43
N THR A 195 -0.65 5.63 7.77
CA THR A 195 -1.02 5.48 6.36
C THR A 195 -0.16 6.37 5.49
N LEU A 196 0.49 5.76 4.50
CA LEU A 196 1.32 6.46 3.51
C LEU A 196 0.68 6.32 2.13
N ALA A 197 0.37 7.42 1.47
CA ALA A 197 -0.21 7.43 0.14
C ALA A 197 0.74 8.07 -0.87
N GLY A 198 0.72 7.59 -2.11
CA GLY A 198 1.39 8.17 -3.26
C GLY A 198 0.40 8.70 -4.29
N HIS A 199 -0.89 8.76 -3.95
CA HIS A 199 -1.92 9.34 -4.81
C HIS A 199 -2.86 10.27 -4.05
N ILE A 200 -3.56 11.08 -4.81
CA ILE A 200 -4.64 11.95 -4.34
C ILE A 200 -5.82 11.68 -5.25
N GLN A 201 -6.95 11.29 -4.69
CA GLN A 201 -8.16 11.04 -5.45
C GLN A 201 -9.21 12.12 -5.13
N VAL A 202 -9.74 12.70 -6.20
CA VAL A 202 -10.89 13.61 -6.18
C VAL A 202 -11.91 13.12 -7.21
N PRO A 203 -13.15 13.62 -7.21
CA PRO A 203 -14.22 13.06 -8.05
C PRO A 203 -13.92 12.97 -9.54
N ASP A 204 -13.10 13.86 -10.08
CA ASP A 204 -12.84 14.00 -11.52
C ASP A 204 -11.43 13.55 -11.95
N MET A 205 -10.52 13.27 -10.99
CA MET A 205 -9.16 12.85 -11.30
C MET A 205 -8.48 12.06 -10.19
N VAL A 206 -7.47 11.27 -10.59
CA VAL A 206 -6.46 10.70 -9.69
C VAL A 206 -5.12 11.34 -10.02
N ALA A 207 -4.49 11.97 -9.02
CA ALA A 207 -3.14 12.50 -9.15
C ALA A 207 -2.15 11.55 -8.45
N ILE A 208 -1.25 10.95 -9.22
CA ILE A 208 -0.16 10.12 -8.68
C ILE A 208 1.03 11.03 -8.43
N ARG A 209 1.47 11.10 -7.17
CA ARG A 209 2.56 11.96 -6.70
C ARG A 209 3.47 11.21 -5.74
N LYS A 210 4.77 11.45 -5.88
CA LYS A 210 5.72 10.88 -4.94
C LYS A 210 5.57 11.51 -3.57
N THR A 211 5.55 10.66 -2.55
CA THR A 211 5.71 11.05 -1.16
C THR A 211 7.13 10.71 -0.74
N VAL A 212 7.85 11.68 -0.23
CA VAL A 212 9.26 11.55 0.13
C VAL A 212 9.42 11.75 1.63
N ILE A 213 9.99 10.76 2.28
CA ILE A 213 10.34 10.78 3.70
C ILE A 213 11.85 10.61 3.77
N GLU A 214 12.55 11.70 4.14
CA GLU A 214 14.01 11.70 4.20
C GLU A 214 14.54 10.95 5.44
N ASP A 215 15.88 10.96 5.60
CA ASP A 215 16.55 10.26 6.70
C ASP A 215 16.15 10.79 8.08
N ASP A 216 16.24 9.94 9.10
CA ASP A 216 16.06 10.29 10.52
C ASP A 216 14.67 10.87 10.87
N VAL A 217 13.66 10.63 10.04
CA VAL A 217 12.29 11.10 10.24
C VAL A 217 11.51 10.14 11.15
N LEU A 218 10.67 10.72 12.01
CA LEU A 218 9.68 9.97 12.77
C LEU A 218 8.26 10.34 12.29
N VAL A 219 7.52 9.33 11.85
CA VAL A 219 6.09 9.42 11.54
C VAL A 219 5.33 8.68 12.63
N GLY A 220 4.54 9.41 13.42
CA GLY A 220 3.83 8.85 14.57
C GLY A 220 2.74 7.84 14.20
N ALA A 221 2.34 7.02 15.18
CA ALA A 221 1.28 6.04 15.00
C ALA A 221 -0.06 6.68 14.59
N ASN A 222 -0.85 5.97 13.80
CA ASN A 222 -2.17 6.42 13.30
C ASN A 222 -2.12 7.76 12.53
N SER A 223 -0.98 8.20 12.05
CA SER A 223 -0.89 9.38 11.20
C SER A 223 -1.17 9.05 9.74
N ILE A 224 -1.59 10.05 8.97
CA ILE A 224 -1.85 9.91 7.54
C ILE A 224 -0.96 10.89 6.79
N VAL A 225 -0.18 10.39 5.84
CA VAL A 225 0.66 11.19 4.95
C VAL A 225 0.14 11.05 3.53
N PHE A 226 -0.40 12.14 2.99
CA PHE A 226 -0.97 12.15 1.65
C PHE A 226 0.08 12.31 0.55
N GLY A 227 -0.33 11.93 -0.68
CA GLY A 227 0.51 11.98 -1.86
C GLY A 227 1.11 13.36 -2.14
N GLY A 228 2.38 13.39 -2.52
CA GLY A 228 3.11 14.62 -2.80
C GLY A 228 3.71 15.30 -1.57
N ALA A 229 3.51 14.77 -0.37
CA ALA A 229 4.17 15.30 0.82
C ALA A 229 5.67 15.05 0.79
N HIS A 230 6.46 16.01 1.28
CA HIS A 230 7.91 15.89 1.42
C HIS A 230 8.31 16.22 2.86
N ILE A 231 8.70 15.18 3.60
CA ILE A 231 9.11 15.28 4.99
C ILE A 231 10.62 15.23 5.04
N LYS A 232 11.23 16.37 5.38
CA LYS A 232 12.68 16.54 5.34
C LYS A 232 13.34 15.93 6.56
N LYS A 233 14.67 15.74 6.42
CA LYS A 233 15.54 15.08 7.38
C LYS A 233 15.29 15.51 8.83
N GLY A 234 15.18 14.53 9.71
CA GLY A 234 15.05 14.73 11.14
C GLY A 234 13.71 15.32 11.58
N ALA A 235 12.73 15.47 10.70
CA ALA A 235 11.41 15.97 11.08
C ALA A 235 10.60 14.93 11.87
N ILE A 236 9.64 15.42 12.64
CA ILE A 236 8.72 14.60 13.43
C ILE A 236 7.27 14.95 13.06
N VAL A 237 6.52 13.97 12.68
CA VAL A 237 5.05 14.02 12.56
C VAL A 237 4.47 13.33 13.79
N ALA A 238 3.70 14.04 14.58
CA ALA A 238 3.09 13.50 15.80
C ALA A 238 2.08 12.40 15.48
N ALA A 239 1.85 11.51 16.43
CA ALA A 239 0.81 10.48 16.31
C ALA A 239 -0.57 11.10 16.06
N GLY A 240 -1.39 10.44 15.24
CA GLY A 240 -2.73 10.89 14.88
C GLY A 240 -2.79 12.14 13.99
N SER A 241 -1.67 12.58 13.42
CA SER A 241 -1.63 13.77 12.57
C SER A 241 -1.96 13.46 11.12
N ILE A 242 -2.54 14.41 10.39
CA ILE A 242 -2.84 14.30 8.96
C ILE A 242 -2.00 15.32 8.19
N VAL A 243 -0.98 14.83 7.48
CA VAL A 243 -0.16 15.63 6.58
C VAL A 243 -0.89 15.77 5.24
N ALA A 244 -1.34 16.98 4.94
CA ALA A 244 -2.10 17.27 3.73
C ALA A 244 -1.29 17.03 2.45
N PRO A 245 -1.95 16.86 1.28
CA PRO A 245 -1.26 16.73 0.01
C PRO A 245 -0.29 17.90 -0.25
N TYR A 246 0.86 17.57 -0.87
CA TYR A 246 1.89 18.54 -1.24
C TYR A 246 2.54 19.32 -0.07
N THR A 247 2.27 18.94 1.17
CA THR A 247 2.89 19.59 2.34
C THR A 247 4.39 19.33 2.35
N VAL A 248 5.17 20.39 2.58
CA VAL A 248 6.62 20.29 2.78
C VAL A 248 6.90 20.58 4.26
N ILE A 249 7.39 19.56 4.96
CA ILE A 249 7.84 19.67 6.36
C ILE A 249 9.35 19.92 6.34
N GLY A 250 9.78 20.99 6.96
CA GLY A 250 11.20 21.38 7.02
C GLY A 250 12.06 20.45 7.89
N PRO A 251 13.39 20.57 7.78
CA PRO A 251 14.28 19.72 8.57
C PRO A 251 14.16 20.01 10.06
N ASN A 252 14.15 18.95 10.89
CA ASN A 252 14.02 19.03 12.35
C ASN A 252 12.76 19.77 12.85
N GLU A 253 11.73 19.86 12.04
CA GLU A 253 10.45 20.43 12.46
C GLU A 253 9.58 19.37 13.14
N TYR A 254 8.82 19.81 14.14
CA TYR A 254 7.78 19.02 14.79
C TYR A 254 6.40 19.52 14.34
N TRP A 255 5.65 18.61 13.73
CA TRP A 255 4.31 18.90 13.20
C TRP A 255 3.25 18.03 13.87
N SER A 256 2.09 18.60 14.13
CA SER A 256 0.98 17.90 14.78
C SER A 256 -0.37 18.44 14.32
N GLY A 257 -1.41 17.62 14.48
CA GLY A 257 -2.81 18.02 14.28
C GLY A 257 -3.44 17.53 12.98
N VAL A 258 -4.72 17.97 12.77
CA VAL A 258 -5.57 17.64 11.63
C VAL A 258 -6.23 18.94 11.10
N PRO A 259 -5.71 19.52 10.02
CA PRO A 259 -4.47 19.17 9.32
C PRO A 259 -3.22 19.42 10.17
N ALA A 260 -2.14 18.67 9.89
CA ALA A 260 -0.87 18.89 10.57
C ALA A 260 -0.31 20.27 10.27
N VAL A 261 0.13 20.94 11.31
CA VAL A 261 0.79 22.26 11.25
C VAL A 261 2.10 22.21 12.03
N LYS A 262 3.02 23.09 11.69
CA LYS A 262 4.28 23.25 12.41
C LYS A 262 4.01 23.75 13.83
N ILE A 263 4.52 23.02 14.81
CA ILE A 263 4.46 23.40 16.24
C ILE A 263 5.75 24.08 16.66
N ARG A 264 6.91 23.49 16.33
CA ARG A 264 8.23 24.01 16.72
C ARG A 264 9.34 23.32 15.92
N ASN A 265 10.57 23.77 16.11
CA ASN A 265 11.76 22.98 15.78
C ASN A 265 12.09 22.13 17.01
N TRP A 266 12.06 20.81 16.90
CA TRP A 266 12.14 19.94 18.08
C TRP A 266 13.56 19.85 18.67
N ARG A 267 14.58 20.23 17.91
CA ARG A 267 15.99 20.31 18.41
C ARG A 267 16.31 21.63 19.10
N GLU A 268 15.44 22.63 19.01
CA GLU A 268 15.57 23.83 19.81
C GLU A 268 15.06 23.52 21.21
N SER A 269 15.88 23.74 22.25
CA SER A 269 15.51 23.53 23.66
C SER A 269 14.14 24.19 23.93
N PRO A 270 13.23 23.52 24.68
CA PRO A 270 12.07 24.21 25.20
C PRO A 270 12.55 25.37 26.05
N ALA A 271 12.07 26.58 25.73
CA ALA A 271 12.32 27.78 26.52
C ALA A 271 11.69 27.66 27.91
#